data_4887217d3a99ab3f4d51ba8e20281888
#
_entry.id   4887217d3a99ab3f4d51ba8e20281888
#
_cell.length_a   1.000
_cell.length_b   1.000
_cell.length_c   1.000
_cell.angle_alpha   90.00
_cell.angle_beta   90.00
_cell.angle_gamma   90.00
#
_symmetry.space_group_name_H-M   'P 1'
#
loop_
_entity.id
_entity.type
_entity.pdbx_description
1 polymer ?
#
loop_
_entity_poly.entity_id
_entity_poly.type
_entity_poly.pdbx_seq_one_letter_code
_entity_poly.pdbx_strand_id
1 'polypeptide(L)'
;MKVMKRSADRNYRGRRLIDKKFPGKAPVDKQVLAKYSKGPGLDLKRKTNAIKNKVARKKLQRKEQVIEEQVEASARAELLLTEEHGYLEADNGEATTEYRQKQIADNVDITSAAKRFKLDLQFGPYCFKYTRNGRHLLLGGKQGHVAAFDWVTKKLACEINVMESVHDVTWLHLETMFAVAQKDWVYVYDNQGIELHCLKRMNGVTRLEFLPYHFLLASGSKDGHMAWLDVSIGKLVARYNSHLGRISVMTQNPSNAVLCVGDSKGIVSMWSPNSTKPLAKMLCHHQSIMTCAIHPYGTYMATSCIDKSVKIWDIRQLTGPVSHMHLCSPAHRMSYSQRGLLALSMGNVVEVFRETSGDFKPYLRHKTARNVGCVRFCPYEDVLGISTANEFSSLLVPGSAEANYDAHEINPFQTKTQRREAEVKALLEKIQPELITLDSTEILEVDVPTYKEKMESKKNLLHVKPKPINFEPRRTKAKGKGGTAKIIKTKKILKELNRREMIETFRETHKEVAPKKTENQNKDYGVLNRFLSKK
;
A
#
# COMPACT_ATOMS: atom_id res chain seq x y z
N MET A 1 -36.35 -22.39 25.18
CA MET A 1 -35.61 -21.19 25.66
C MET A 1 -35.89 -20.98 27.14
N LYS A 2 -34.98 -21.42 28.03
CA LYS A 2 -35.09 -21.10 29.46
C LYS A 2 -34.47 -19.75 29.68
N VAL A 3 -35.30 -18.73 29.95
CA VAL A 3 -34.87 -17.42 30.39
C VAL A 3 -34.21 -17.60 31.77
N MET A 4 -32.89 -17.45 31.85
CA MET A 4 -32.22 -17.42 33.14
C MET A 4 -32.61 -16.13 33.86
N LYS A 5 -33.30 -16.31 35.02
CA LYS A 5 -33.59 -15.21 35.95
C LYS A 5 -32.25 -14.58 36.39
N ARG A 6 -32.06 -13.32 36.10
CA ARG A 6 -30.94 -12.53 36.61
C ARG A 6 -31.06 -12.52 38.14
N SER A 7 -30.11 -13.08 38.84
CA SER A 7 -29.99 -12.93 40.28
C SER A 7 -29.73 -11.43 40.59
N ALA A 8 -30.51 -10.92 41.54
CA ALA A 8 -30.48 -9.50 41.93
C ALA A 8 -29.24 -9.18 42.81
N ASP A 9 -28.09 -9.71 42.49
CA ASP A 9 -26.87 -9.38 43.22
C ASP A 9 -26.34 -8.02 42.77
N ARG A 10 -26.56 -7.02 43.61
CA ARG A 10 -26.12 -5.61 43.46
C ARG A 10 -24.61 -5.44 43.30
N ASN A 11 -23.83 -6.50 43.40
CA ASN A 11 -22.37 -6.51 43.17
C ASN A 11 -21.96 -6.98 41.77
N TYR A 12 -22.92 -7.22 40.90
CA TYR A 12 -22.65 -7.69 39.53
C TYR A 12 -22.33 -6.53 38.60
N ARG A 13 -21.13 -5.96 38.70
CA ARG A 13 -20.59 -5.06 37.69
C ARG A 13 -19.85 -5.88 36.64
N GLY A 14 -20.55 -6.22 35.56
CA GLY A 14 -19.91 -6.56 34.28
C GLY A 14 -19.29 -7.94 34.16
N ARG A 15 -19.46 -8.88 35.09
CA ARG A 15 -19.08 -10.28 34.83
C ARG A 15 -20.09 -10.88 33.85
N ARG A 16 -19.69 -11.08 32.60
CA ARG A 16 -20.45 -11.88 31.66
C ARG A 16 -20.56 -13.30 32.23
N LEU A 17 -21.80 -13.81 32.35
CA LEU A 17 -22.01 -15.22 32.62
C LEU A 17 -21.35 -16.00 31.49
N ILE A 18 -20.33 -16.79 31.84
CA ILE A 18 -19.65 -17.68 30.89
C ILE A 18 -20.71 -18.70 30.49
N ASP A 19 -21.16 -18.65 29.26
CA ASP A 19 -22.03 -19.69 28.72
C ASP A 19 -21.25 -21.01 28.75
N LYS A 20 -21.87 -22.08 29.29
CA LYS A 20 -21.23 -23.42 29.39
C LYS A 20 -20.81 -23.98 28.01
N LYS A 21 -21.34 -23.40 26.91
CA LYS A 21 -20.94 -23.75 25.54
C LYS A 21 -19.58 -23.19 25.14
N PHE A 22 -19.07 -22.16 25.85
CA PHE A 22 -17.76 -21.59 25.58
C PHE A 22 -16.78 -22.09 26.65
N PRO A 23 -15.66 -22.71 26.27
CA PRO A 23 -14.68 -23.30 27.21
C PRO A 23 -13.96 -22.28 28.09
N GLY A 24 -14.30 -21.01 28.00
CA GLY A 24 -13.64 -19.93 28.72
C GLY A 24 -12.38 -19.44 28.00
N LYS A 25 -11.50 -18.78 28.75
CA LYS A 25 -10.21 -18.31 28.22
C LYS A 25 -9.28 -19.50 28.04
N ALA A 26 -8.64 -19.61 26.86
CA ALA A 26 -7.62 -20.63 26.63
C ALA A 26 -6.48 -20.53 27.66
N PRO A 27 -5.91 -21.61 28.13
CA PRO A 27 -4.76 -21.58 29.02
C PRO A 27 -3.57 -20.94 28.31
N VAL A 28 -2.83 -20.11 29.04
CA VAL A 28 -1.61 -19.47 28.52
C VAL A 28 -0.41 -20.28 29.00
N ASP A 29 0.60 -20.43 28.15
CA ASP A 29 1.82 -21.16 28.50
C ASP A 29 2.55 -20.47 29.67
N LYS A 30 3.09 -21.28 30.57
CA LYS A 30 3.80 -20.82 31.76
C LYS A 30 5.07 -20.04 31.42
N GLN A 31 5.73 -20.34 30.30
CA GLN A 31 6.92 -19.63 29.84
C GLN A 31 6.57 -18.21 29.42
N VAL A 32 5.46 -18.04 28.70
CA VAL A 32 4.98 -16.72 28.26
C VAL A 32 4.50 -15.90 29.47
N LEU A 33 3.78 -16.52 30.42
CA LEU A 33 3.40 -15.85 31.66
C LEU A 33 4.61 -15.38 32.47
N ALA A 34 5.68 -16.19 32.55
CA ALA A 34 6.90 -15.83 33.25
C ALA A 34 7.60 -14.62 32.62
N LYS A 35 7.57 -14.49 31.28
CA LYS A 35 8.13 -13.34 30.52
C LYS A 35 7.50 -12.00 30.92
N TYR A 36 6.18 -11.99 31.15
CA TYR A 36 5.42 -10.79 31.53
C TYR A 36 5.22 -10.64 33.03
N SER A 37 5.69 -11.60 33.83
CA SER A 37 5.56 -11.57 35.28
C SER A 37 6.42 -10.47 35.89
N LYS A 38 5.85 -9.73 36.83
CA LYS A 38 6.56 -8.69 37.60
C LYS A 38 7.56 -9.28 38.62
N GLY A 39 7.75 -10.58 38.64
CA GLY A 39 8.51 -11.28 39.66
C GLY A 39 7.66 -11.69 40.87
N PRO A 40 8.24 -12.33 41.89
CA PRO A 40 7.50 -12.76 43.06
C PRO A 40 6.88 -11.55 43.74
N GLY A 41 5.57 -11.42 43.63
CA GLY A 41 4.81 -10.36 44.29
C GLY A 41 4.92 -10.43 45.81
N LEU A 42 4.40 -9.46 46.50
CA LEU A 42 4.22 -9.54 47.94
C LEU A 42 3.29 -10.72 48.23
N ASP A 43 3.82 -11.79 48.81
CA ASP A 43 3.05 -12.93 49.32
C ASP A 43 1.98 -12.45 50.29
N LEU A 44 0.89 -11.91 49.74
CA LEU A 44 -0.18 -11.31 50.53
C LEU A 44 -0.86 -12.35 51.42
N LYS A 45 -0.88 -13.64 51.06
CA LYS A 45 -1.44 -14.70 51.89
C LYS A 45 -0.66 -14.86 53.21
N ARG A 46 0.66 -14.65 53.21
CA ARG A 46 1.49 -14.71 54.43
C ARG A 46 1.68 -13.33 55.11
N LYS A 47 1.79 -12.24 54.34
CA LYS A 47 2.04 -10.90 54.88
C LYS A 47 0.78 -10.07 55.18
N THR A 48 -0.39 -10.47 54.65
CA THR A 48 -1.65 -9.77 54.91
C THR A 48 -2.11 -9.86 56.38
N ASN A 49 -1.66 -10.86 57.14
CA ASN A 49 -1.95 -10.91 58.57
C ASN A 49 -1.23 -9.80 59.38
N ALA A 50 -0.17 -9.23 58.83
CA ALA A 50 0.53 -8.11 59.44
C ALA A 50 -0.19 -6.75 59.24
N ILE A 51 -1.12 -6.65 58.27
CA ILE A 51 -1.85 -5.43 57.98
C ILE A 51 -3.15 -5.39 58.80
N LYS A 52 -3.16 -4.62 59.88
CA LYS A 52 -4.31 -4.47 60.78
C LYS A 52 -5.53 -3.84 60.09
N ASN A 53 -5.31 -2.94 59.09
CA ASN A 53 -6.39 -2.24 58.40
C ASN A 53 -7.01 -3.09 57.31
N LYS A 54 -8.29 -3.51 57.50
CA LYS A 54 -9.07 -4.31 56.53
C LYS A 54 -9.24 -3.65 55.15
N VAL A 55 -9.34 -2.30 55.11
CA VAL A 55 -9.50 -1.55 53.87
C VAL A 55 -8.22 -1.56 53.05
N ALA A 56 -7.07 -1.33 53.69
CA ALA A 56 -5.76 -1.39 53.06
C ALA A 56 -5.45 -2.80 52.54
N ARG A 57 -5.80 -3.85 53.32
CA ARG A 57 -5.68 -5.24 52.91
C ARG A 57 -6.50 -5.55 51.63
N LYS A 58 -7.77 -5.13 51.59
CA LYS A 58 -8.62 -5.31 50.41
C LYS A 58 -8.10 -4.54 49.19
N LYS A 59 -7.56 -3.33 49.37
CA LYS A 59 -6.95 -2.56 48.27
C LYS A 59 -5.73 -3.28 47.67
N LEU A 60 -4.87 -3.84 48.51
CA LEU A 60 -3.70 -4.60 48.06
C LEU A 60 -4.10 -5.89 47.34
N GLN A 61 -5.06 -6.64 47.90
CA GLN A 61 -5.57 -7.84 47.21
C GLN A 61 -6.18 -7.52 45.83
N ARG A 62 -6.93 -6.43 45.72
CA ARG A 62 -7.47 -5.98 44.41
C ARG A 62 -6.35 -5.58 43.45
N LYS A 63 -5.29 -4.89 43.92
CA LYS A 63 -4.15 -4.55 43.07
C LYS A 63 -3.44 -5.80 42.54
N GLU A 64 -3.24 -6.82 43.36
CA GLU A 64 -2.64 -8.08 42.88
C GLU A 64 -3.51 -8.79 41.87
N GLN A 65 -4.81 -8.89 42.13
CA GLN A 65 -5.73 -9.48 41.14
C GLN A 65 -5.69 -8.74 39.81
N VAL A 66 -5.63 -7.39 39.85
CA VAL A 66 -5.52 -6.60 38.62
C VAL A 66 -4.17 -6.85 37.93
N ILE A 67 -3.08 -6.98 38.67
CA ILE A 67 -1.76 -7.29 38.10
C ILE A 67 -1.76 -8.68 37.46
N GLU A 68 -2.31 -9.70 38.12
CA GLU A 68 -2.44 -11.04 37.56
C GLU A 68 -3.28 -11.04 36.27
N GLU A 69 -4.44 -10.33 36.28
CA GLU A 69 -5.29 -10.19 35.09
C GLU A 69 -4.55 -9.45 33.96
N GLN A 70 -3.73 -8.44 34.28
CA GLN A 70 -2.94 -7.71 33.29
C GLN A 70 -1.80 -8.55 32.70
N VAL A 71 -1.12 -9.36 33.54
CA VAL A 71 -0.09 -10.30 33.07
C VAL A 71 -0.69 -11.32 32.11
N GLU A 72 -1.85 -11.90 32.47
CA GLU A 72 -2.56 -12.79 31.54
C GLU A 72 -2.99 -12.09 30.25
N ALA A 73 -3.48 -10.86 30.34
CA ALA A 73 -3.89 -10.09 29.18
C ALA A 73 -2.69 -9.76 28.27
N SER A 74 -1.56 -9.38 28.85
CA SER A 74 -0.33 -9.10 28.10
C SER A 74 0.22 -10.35 27.42
N ALA A 75 0.23 -11.49 28.13
CA ALA A 75 0.65 -12.76 27.57
C ALA A 75 -0.25 -13.23 26.41
N ARG A 76 -1.56 -12.95 26.50
CA ARG A 76 -2.50 -13.25 25.39
C ARG A 76 -2.35 -12.27 24.22
N ALA A 77 -2.01 -11.00 24.51
CA ALA A 77 -1.78 -10.00 23.50
C ALA A 77 -0.48 -10.25 22.69
N GLU A 78 0.39 -11.16 23.14
CA GLU A 78 1.59 -11.56 22.38
C GLU A 78 1.24 -12.08 20.98
N LEU A 79 0.08 -12.71 20.81
CA LEU A 79 -0.42 -13.13 19.50
C LEU A 79 -0.70 -11.96 18.53
N LEU A 80 -0.82 -10.73 19.06
CA LEU A 80 -1.05 -9.51 18.28
C LEU A 80 0.24 -8.76 17.97
N LEU A 81 1.39 -9.23 18.46
CA LEU A 81 2.68 -8.65 18.10
C LEU A 81 2.98 -8.91 16.64
N THR A 82 3.75 -8.00 16.06
CA THR A 82 4.20 -8.13 14.67
C THR A 82 5.07 -9.38 14.53
N GLU A 83 4.79 -10.15 13.48
CA GLU A 83 5.59 -11.33 13.12
C GLU A 83 6.89 -10.89 12.45
N GLU A 84 7.96 -11.58 12.78
CA GLU A 84 9.24 -11.41 12.10
C GLU A 84 9.21 -12.10 10.73
N HIS A 85 10.03 -11.57 9.81
CA HIS A 85 10.08 -12.12 8.47
C HIS A 85 10.90 -13.42 8.43
N GLY A 86 10.41 -14.41 7.70
CA GLY A 86 11.19 -15.57 7.34
C GLY A 86 12.40 -15.20 6.46
N TYR A 87 13.40 -16.03 6.46
CA TYR A 87 14.52 -15.95 5.50
C TYR A 87 15.11 -17.35 5.28
N LEU A 88 15.82 -17.49 4.16
CA LEU A 88 16.54 -18.69 3.82
C LEU A 88 18.02 -18.43 4.09
N GLU A 89 18.60 -19.21 4.98
CA GLU A 89 20.02 -19.16 5.34
C GLU A 89 20.68 -20.49 4.98
N ALA A 90 21.88 -20.41 4.45
CA ALA A 90 22.66 -21.59 4.13
C ALA A 90 23.73 -21.81 5.20
N ASP A 91 23.99 -23.05 5.51
CA ASP A 91 25.11 -23.43 6.37
C ASP A 91 26.46 -23.13 5.69
N ASN A 92 27.53 -23.12 6.48
CA ASN A 92 28.86 -22.80 5.99
C ASN A 92 29.30 -23.74 4.85
N GLY A 93 29.46 -23.18 3.65
CA GLY A 93 29.89 -23.90 2.45
C GLY A 93 28.78 -24.33 1.50
N GLU A 94 27.49 -24.10 1.84
CA GLU A 94 26.35 -24.38 0.98
C GLU A 94 25.82 -23.10 0.32
N ALA A 95 25.20 -23.24 -0.85
CA ALA A 95 24.50 -22.15 -1.50
C ALA A 95 22.97 -22.29 -1.34
N THR A 96 22.27 -21.20 -1.03
CA THR A 96 20.79 -21.22 -0.88
C THR A 96 20.07 -21.68 -2.14
N THR A 97 20.73 -21.59 -3.30
CA THR A 97 20.21 -22.02 -4.62
C THR A 97 20.10 -23.54 -4.77
N GLU A 98 20.76 -24.32 -3.93
CA GLU A 98 20.76 -25.78 -3.96
C GLU A 98 19.54 -26.38 -3.27
N TYR A 99 18.91 -25.61 -2.38
CA TYR A 99 17.74 -26.09 -1.63
C TYR A 99 16.54 -26.37 -2.54
N ARG A 100 16.01 -27.55 -2.40
CA ARG A 100 14.81 -27.98 -3.12
C ARG A 100 13.56 -27.55 -2.36
N GLN A 101 12.50 -27.28 -3.08
CA GLN A 101 11.19 -26.92 -2.52
C GLN A 101 10.62 -27.92 -1.51
N LYS A 102 11.00 -29.19 -1.59
CA LYS A 102 10.60 -30.20 -0.60
C LYS A 102 11.30 -29.95 0.74
N GLN A 103 12.59 -29.69 0.72
CA GLN A 103 13.38 -29.39 1.93
C GLN A 103 12.88 -28.13 2.64
N ILE A 104 12.55 -27.08 1.85
CA ILE A 104 11.98 -25.86 2.39
C ILE A 104 10.61 -26.15 3.05
N ALA A 105 9.75 -26.92 2.39
CA ALA A 105 8.42 -27.25 2.91
C ALA A 105 8.47 -28.12 4.18
N ASP A 106 9.47 -28.98 4.31
CA ASP A 106 9.64 -29.85 5.48
C ASP A 106 10.13 -29.07 6.72
N ASN A 107 10.76 -27.88 6.52
CA ASN A 107 11.31 -27.03 7.58
C ASN A 107 10.44 -25.79 7.91
N VAL A 108 9.28 -25.68 7.29
CA VAL A 108 8.36 -24.54 7.48
C VAL A 108 7.09 -25.03 8.19
N ASP A 109 6.37 -24.14 8.85
CA ASP A 109 5.08 -24.44 9.49
C ASP A 109 4.10 -25.14 8.55
N ILE A 110 3.27 -26.01 9.10
CA ILE A 110 2.27 -26.79 8.37
C ILE A 110 1.35 -25.90 7.52
N THR A 111 0.98 -24.73 8.05
CA THR A 111 0.15 -23.75 7.34
C THR A 111 0.84 -23.18 6.11
N SER A 112 2.11 -22.85 6.21
CA SER A 112 2.94 -22.35 5.11
C SER A 112 3.29 -23.47 4.12
N ALA A 113 3.58 -24.67 4.60
CA ALA A 113 3.81 -25.85 3.75
C ALA A 113 2.58 -26.19 2.87
N ALA A 114 1.36 -26.04 3.40
CA ALA A 114 0.12 -26.26 2.66
C ALA A 114 -0.12 -25.26 1.52
N LYS A 115 0.60 -24.12 1.52
CA LYS A 115 0.55 -23.12 0.44
C LYS A 115 1.31 -23.55 -0.81
N ARG A 116 2.15 -24.58 -0.72
CA ARG A 116 2.79 -25.21 -1.87
C ARG A 116 1.85 -26.21 -2.50
N PHE A 117 1.41 -25.97 -3.73
CA PHE A 117 0.54 -26.87 -4.48
C PHE A 117 0.80 -26.74 -5.98
N LYS A 118 0.30 -27.70 -6.73
CA LYS A 118 0.33 -27.74 -8.18
C LYS A 118 -1.07 -27.99 -8.70
N LEU A 119 -1.41 -27.31 -9.81
CA LEU A 119 -2.64 -27.53 -10.57
C LEU A 119 -2.25 -27.96 -11.98
N ASP A 120 -2.74 -29.10 -12.40
CA ASP A 120 -2.60 -29.57 -13.76
C ASP A 120 -3.71 -28.97 -14.62
N LEU A 121 -3.32 -28.22 -15.64
CA LEU A 121 -4.19 -27.40 -16.47
C LEU A 121 -3.97 -27.77 -17.95
N GLN A 122 -5.03 -27.70 -18.79
CA GLN A 122 -4.96 -28.17 -20.16
C GLN A 122 -4.96 -27.07 -21.22
N PHE A 123 -5.40 -25.85 -20.88
CA PHE A 123 -5.70 -24.78 -21.84
C PHE A 123 -4.65 -23.67 -21.87
N GLY A 124 -3.39 -23.99 -21.62
CA GLY A 124 -2.30 -23.01 -21.52
C GLY A 124 -1.77 -22.47 -22.86
N PRO A 125 -0.76 -21.63 -22.82
CA PRO A 125 -0.09 -21.10 -21.65
C PRO A 125 -0.96 -20.18 -20.81
N TYR A 126 -0.72 -20.17 -19.49
CA TYR A 126 -1.53 -19.42 -18.54
C TYR A 126 -0.87 -18.11 -18.16
N CYS A 127 -1.67 -17.04 -18.07
CA CYS A 127 -1.37 -15.83 -17.31
C CYS A 127 -2.19 -15.85 -16.01
N PHE A 128 -1.70 -15.18 -14.99
CA PHE A 128 -2.40 -15.12 -13.71
C PHE A 128 -2.08 -13.85 -12.95
N LYS A 129 -3.00 -13.43 -12.09
CA LYS A 129 -2.81 -12.34 -11.14
C LYS A 129 -3.43 -12.69 -9.80
N TYR A 130 -2.73 -12.31 -8.72
CA TYR A 130 -3.27 -12.31 -7.37
C TYR A 130 -4.08 -11.05 -7.11
N THR A 131 -5.02 -11.11 -6.18
CA THR A 131 -5.64 -9.90 -5.61
C THR A 131 -4.63 -9.11 -4.79
N ARG A 132 -4.90 -7.84 -4.55
CA ARG A 132 -4.03 -6.96 -3.75
C ARG A 132 -3.82 -7.47 -2.32
N ASN A 133 -4.83 -8.13 -1.74
CA ASN A 133 -4.77 -8.77 -0.43
C ASN A 133 -4.12 -10.17 -0.43
N GLY A 134 -3.66 -10.67 -1.58
CA GLY A 134 -2.98 -11.95 -1.70
C GLY A 134 -3.88 -13.19 -1.56
N ARG A 135 -5.19 -13.06 -1.35
CA ARG A 135 -6.07 -14.19 -1.04
C ARG A 135 -6.62 -14.92 -2.25
N HIS A 136 -6.98 -14.20 -3.31
CA HIS A 136 -7.61 -14.79 -4.49
C HIS A 136 -6.63 -14.83 -5.65
N LEU A 137 -6.74 -15.87 -6.45
CA LEU A 137 -5.97 -16.09 -7.67
C LEU A 137 -6.91 -16.15 -8.87
N LEU A 138 -6.56 -15.40 -9.91
CA LEU A 138 -7.23 -15.42 -11.21
C LEU A 138 -6.29 -16.04 -12.24
N LEU A 139 -6.74 -17.07 -12.90
CA LEU A 139 -6.02 -17.76 -13.97
C LEU A 139 -6.70 -17.46 -15.32
N GLY A 140 -5.90 -17.19 -16.34
CA GLY A 140 -6.38 -17.02 -17.71
C GLY A 140 -5.52 -17.85 -18.67
N GLY A 141 -6.10 -18.87 -19.26
CA GLY A 141 -5.47 -19.72 -20.28
C GLY A 141 -5.65 -19.15 -21.68
N LYS A 142 -4.60 -19.17 -22.48
CA LYS A 142 -4.63 -18.61 -23.84
C LYS A 142 -5.70 -19.23 -24.73
N GLN A 143 -6.13 -20.46 -24.44
CA GLN A 143 -7.17 -21.15 -25.19
C GLN A 143 -8.60 -20.88 -24.69
N GLY A 144 -8.79 -19.89 -23.82
CA GLY A 144 -10.11 -19.43 -23.41
C GLY A 144 -10.56 -19.86 -22.01
N HIS A 145 -9.76 -20.63 -21.29
CA HIS A 145 -10.08 -21.03 -19.94
C HIS A 145 -9.82 -19.87 -18.96
N VAL A 146 -10.81 -19.53 -18.12
CA VAL A 146 -10.67 -18.54 -17.06
C VAL A 146 -11.20 -19.13 -15.76
N ALA A 147 -10.41 -19.07 -14.70
CA ALA A 147 -10.78 -19.56 -13.39
C ALA A 147 -10.37 -18.57 -12.29
N ALA A 148 -11.29 -18.32 -11.38
CA ALA A 148 -11.07 -17.51 -10.19
C ALA A 148 -11.31 -18.35 -8.94
N PHE A 149 -10.37 -18.36 -8.02
CA PHE A 149 -10.50 -19.14 -6.80
C PHE A 149 -9.74 -18.54 -5.61
N ASP A 150 -10.21 -18.87 -4.42
CA ASP A 150 -9.53 -18.60 -3.16
C ASP A 150 -8.46 -19.69 -2.96
N TRP A 151 -7.20 -19.36 -3.26
CA TRP A 151 -6.12 -20.33 -3.21
C TRP A 151 -5.73 -20.72 -1.78
N VAL A 152 -6.06 -19.91 -0.76
CA VAL A 152 -5.83 -20.21 0.65
C VAL A 152 -6.79 -21.30 1.12
N THR A 153 -8.09 -21.11 0.90
CA THR A 153 -9.12 -22.09 1.28
C THR A 153 -9.34 -23.17 0.24
N LYS A 154 -8.71 -23.09 -0.94
CA LYS A 154 -8.88 -23.97 -2.11
C LYS A 154 -10.32 -24.04 -2.62
N LYS A 155 -11.11 -22.96 -2.43
CA LYS A 155 -12.48 -22.86 -2.93
C LYS A 155 -12.51 -22.20 -4.29
N LEU A 156 -13.08 -22.89 -5.28
CA LEU A 156 -13.36 -22.37 -6.60
C LEU A 156 -14.51 -21.35 -6.51
N ALA A 157 -14.32 -20.14 -7.05
CA ALA A 157 -15.36 -19.14 -7.17
C ALA A 157 -16.08 -19.29 -8.52
N CYS A 158 -15.34 -19.30 -9.62
CA CYS A 158 -15.87 -19.58 -10.96
C CYS A 158 -14.82 -20.26 -11.83
N GLU A 159 -15.31 -21.05 -12.80
CA GLU A 159 -14.53 -21.64 -13.87
C GLU A 159 -15.36 -21.54 -15.14
N ILE A 160 -14.85 -20.82 -16.12
CA ILE A 160 -15.56 -20.57 -17.40
C ILE A 160 -14.63 -20.80 -18.57
N ASN A 161 -15.21 -21.18 -19.70
CA ASN A 161 -14.51 -21.20 -20.97
C ASN A 161 -15.16 -20.17 -21.91
N VAL A 162 -14.40 -19.09 -22.19
CA VAL A 162 -14.89 -17.97 -23.03
C VAL A 162 -14.83 -18.26 -24.53
N MET A 163 -14.35 -19.45 -24.93
CA MET A 163 -14.25 -19.91 -26.32
C MET A 163 -13.40 -19.00 -27.24
N GLU A 164 -12.72 -18.04 -26.70
CA GLU A 164 -11.83 -17.11 -27.39
C GLU A 164 -10.44 -17.08 -26.73
N SER A 165 -9.44 -16.65 -27.49
CA SER A 165 -8.10 -16.53 -26.92
C SER A 165 -8.03 -15.42 -25.87
N VAL A 166 -7.54 -15.77 -24.68
CA VAL A 166 -7.28 -14.83 -23.60
C VAL A 166 -5.82 -14.37 -23.65
N HIS A 167 -5.62 -13.05 -23.64
CA HIS A 167 -4.28 -12.45 -23.69
C HIS A 167 -3.78 -12.04 -22.31
N ASP A 168 -4.64 -11.45 -21.47
CA ASP A 168 -4.31 -11.05 -20.10
C ASP A 168 -5.56 -11.00 -19.23
N VAL A 169 -5.38 -11.11 -17.93
CA VAL A 169 -6.46 -11.05 -16.93
C VAL A 169 -6.07 -10.11 -15.81
N THR A 170 -7.03 -9.44 -15.21
CA THR A 170 -6.78 -8.58 -14.05
C THR A 170 -7.97 -8.50 -13.12
N TRP A 171 -7.70 -8.49 -11.80
CA TRP A 171 -8.69 -8.13 -10.81
C TRP A 171 -9.00 -6.63 -10.90
N LEU A 172 -10.23 -6.26 -10.60
CA LEU A 172 -10.63 -4.87 -10.42
C LEU A 172 -10.44 -4.44 -8.95
N HIS A 173 -11.22 -3.50 -8.48
CA HIS A 173 -11.11 -2.96 -7.12
C HIS A 173 -11.47 -3.98 -6.02
N LEU A 174 -12.33 -4.93 -6.31
CA LEU A 174 -12.73 -6.03 -5.42
C LEU A 174 -12.46 -7.39 -6.06
N GLU A 175 -12.44 -8.42 -5.23
CA GLU A 175 -12.39 -9.82 -5.65
C GLU A 175 -13.70 -10.33 -6.28
N THR A 176 -14.74 -9.50 -6.33
CA THR A 176 -16.03 -9.83 -6.95
C THR A 176 -16.04 -9.59 -8.44
N MET A 177 -15.11 -8.80 -8.97
CA MET A 177 -15.08 -8.45 -10.39
C MET A 177 -13.69 -8.57 -10.97
N PHE A 178 -13.60 -9.10 -12.18
CA PHE A 178 -12.35 -9.20 -12.92
C PHE A 178 -12.53 -8.87 -14.40
N ALA A 179 -11.48 -8.37 -15.03
CA ALA A 179 -11.45 -8.07 -16.46
C ALA A 179 -10.58 -9.08 -17.20
N VAL A 180 -11.02 -9.46 -18.37
CA VAL A 180 -10.36 -10.42 -19.27
C VAL A 180 -10.16 -9.77 -20.63
N ALA A 181 -8.91 -9.69 -21.09
CA ALA A 181 -8.59 -9.30 -22.46
C ALA A 181 -8.75 -10.52 -23.37
N GLN A 182 -9.85 -10.57 -24.10
CA GLN A 182 -10.11 -11.60 -25.10
C GLN A 182 -9.54 -11.18 -26.45
N LYS A 183 -9.78 -11.98 -27.46
CA LYS A 183 -9.23 -11.81 -28.82
C LYS A 183 -9.43 -10.40 -29.38
N ASP A 184 -10.65 -9.88 -29.34
CA ASP A 184 -11.00 -8.60 -29.95
C ASP A 184 -11.32 -7.53 -28.90
N TRP A 185 -12.03 -7.87 -27.81
CA TRP A 185 -12.51 -6.92 -26.81
C TRP A 185 -12.10 -7.30 -25.38
N VAL A 186 -12.33 -6.38 -24.47
CA VAL A 186 -12.18 -6.62 -23.03
C VAL A 186 -13.56 -6.85 -22.42
N TYR A 187 -13.68 -7.90 -21.65
CA TYR A 187 -14.90 -8.26 -20.93
C TYR A 187 -14.68 -8.15 -19.43
N VAL A 188 -15.71 -7.72 -18.74
CA VAL A 188 -15.74 -7.67 -17.27
C VAL A 188 -16.72 -8.73 -16.80
N TYR A 189 -16.24 -9.60 -15.93
CA TYR A 189 -16.99 -10.71 -15.34
C TYR A 189 -17.15 -10.53 -13.82
N ASP A 190 -18.24 -11.09 -13.29
CA ASP A 190 -18.42 -11.29 -11.86
C ASP A 190 -17.67 -12.55 -11.38
N ASN A 191 -17.49 -12.67 -10.07
CA ASN A 191 -16.86 -13.83 -9.44
C ASN A 191 -17.65 -15.15 -9.65
N GLN A 192 -18.86 -15.08 -10.16
CA GLN A 192 -19.68 -16.23 -10.56
C GLN A 192 -19.51 -16.59 -12.04
N GLY A 193 -18.71 -15.82 -12.81
CA GLY A 193 -18.49 -16.04 -14.23
C GLY A 193 -19.55 -15.42 -15.13
N ILE A 194 -20.41 -14.56 -14.61
CA ILE A 194 -21.43 -13.85 -15.40
C ILE A 194 -20.77 -12.64 -16.06
N GLU A 195 -20.99 -12.47 -17.37
CA GLU A 195 -20.56 -11.30 -18.11
C GLU A 195 -21.37 -10.07 -17.67
N LEU A 196 -20.67 -9.05 -17.18
CA LEU A 196 -21.27 -7.78 -16.77
C LEU A 196 -21.20 -6.74 -17.88
N HIS A 197 -20.04 -6.58 -18.51
CA HIS A 197 -19.79 -5.56 -19.52
C HIS A 197 -18.86 -6.05 -20.62
N CYS A 198 -19.16 -5.64 -21.87
CA CYS A 198 -18.28 -5.79 -23.03
C CYS A 198 -17.75 -4.40 -23.43
N LEU A 199 -16.45 -4.21 -23.35
CA LEU A 199 -15.76 -2.93 -23.59
C LEU A 199 -15.30 -2.82 -25.05
N LYS A 200 -16.21 -2.59 -25.98
CA LYS A 200 -15.94 -2.54 -27.44
C LYS A 200 -14.98 -1.41 -27.85
N ARG A 201 -14.81 -0.37 -27.02
CA ARG A 201 -13.86 0.73 -27.28
C ARG A 201 -12.40 0.33 -27.04
N MET A 202 -12.15 -0.79 -26.37
CA MET A 202 -10.82 -1.34 -26.12
C MET A 202 -10.61 -2.56 -27.03
N ASN A 203 -10.04 -2.32 -28.21
CA ASN A 203 -9.88 -3.36 -29.24
C ASN A 203 -8.49 -3.98 -29.21
N GLY A 204 -8.41 -5.30 -29.41
CA GLY A 204 -7.16 -6.04 -29.59
C GLY A 204 -6.18 -5.88 -28.42
N VAL A 205 -6.69 -5.88 -27.19
CA VAL A 205 -5.90 -5.64 -25.99
C VAL A 205 -4.98 -6.83 -25.72
N THR A 206 -3.71 -6.54 -25.46
CA THR A 206 -2.67 -7.53 -25.14
C THR A 206 -2.26 -7.50 -23.68
N ARG A 207 -2.42 -6.36 -23.00
CA ARG A 207 -2.07 -6.16 -21.60
C ARG A 207 -3.14 -5.35 -20.88
N LEU A 208 -3.39 -5.73 -19.64
CA LEU A 208 -4.30 -5.07 -18.73
C LEU A 208 -3.59 -4.79 -17.41
N GLU A 209 -3.71 -3.56 -16.90
CA GLU A 209 -3.30 -3.20 -15.55
C GLU A 209 -4.42 -2.39 -14.88
N PHE A 210 -4.62 -2.60 -13.59
CA PHE A 210 -5.61 -1.88 -12.81
C PHE A 210 -4.95 -0.96 -11.80
N LEU A 211 -5.32 0.32 -11.80
CA LEU A 211 -4.82 1.36 -10.90
C LEU A 211 -5.78 1.51 -9.71
N PRO A 212 -5.47 0.95 -8.54
CA PRO A 212 -6.46 0.78 -7.46
C PRO A 212 -6.92 2.10 -6.85
N TYR A 213 -6.04 3.07 -6.64
CA TYR A 213 -6.39 4.36 -6.02
C TYR A 213 -7.14 5.31 -6.96
N HIS A 214 -7.00 5.11 -8.26
CA HIS A 214 -7.65 5.91 -9.30
C HIS A 214 -8.89 5.22 -9.89
N PHE A 215 -9.13 3.95 -9.58
CA PHE A 215 -10.17 3.10 -10.18
C PHE A 215 -10.09 3.04 -11.72
N LEU A 216 -8.87 3.11 -12.25
CA LEU A 216 -8.65 3.09 -13.69
C LEU A 216 -8.22 1.70 -14.17
N LEU A 217 -8.92 1.18 -15.17
CA LEU A 217 -8.47 0.03 -15.94
C LEU A 217 -7.67 0.54 -17.13
N ALA A 218 -6.38 0.27 -17.13
CA ALA A 218 -5.48 0.62 -18.23
C ALA A 218 -5.27 -0.57 -19.16
N SER A 219 -5.28 -0.33 -20.45
CA SER A 219 -5.10 -1.33 -21.49
C SER A 219 -4.05 -0.92 -22.51
N GLY A 220 -3.27 -1.90 -22.97
CA GLY A 220 -2.34 -1.78 -24.09
C GLY A 220 -2.72 -2.73 -25.22
N SER A 221 -2.84 -2.23 -26.45
CA SER A 221 -3.32 -2.99 -27.60
C SER A 221 -2.18 -3.47 -28.50
N LYS A 222 -2.51 -4.42 -29.39
CA LYS A 222 -1.60 -4.89 -30.45
C LYS A 222 -1.27 -3.81 -31.48
N ASP A 223 -2.12 -2.80 -31.63
CA ASP A 223 -1.97 -1.71 -32.60
C ASP A 223 -1.28 -0.48 -31.99
N GLY A 224 -0.80 -0.58 -30.75
CA GLY A 224 -0.14 0.50 -30.03
C GLY A 224 -1.08 1.50 -29.37
N HIS A 225 -2.39 1.25 -29.35
CA HIS A 225 -3.32 2.07 -28.61
C HIS A 225 -3.24 1.77 -27.11
N MET A 226 -3.23 2.83 -26.33
CA MET A 226 -3.39 2.81 -24.88
C MET A 226 -4.71 3.46 -24.50
N ALA A 227 -5.43 2.89 -23.55
CA ALA A 227 -6.69 3.43 -23.08
C ALA A 227 -6.83 3.27 -21.57
N TRP A 228 -7.42 4.27 -20.92
CA TRP A 228 -7.74 4.28 -19.49
C TRP A 228 -9.24 4.42 -19.32
N LEU A 229 -9.86 3.42 -18.74
CA LEU A 229 -11.28 3.38 -18.42
C LEU A 229 -11.47 3.58 -16.92
N ASP A 230 -12.28 4.54 -16.54
CA ASP A 230 -12.73 4.69 -15.16
C ASP A 230 -13.82 3.67 -14.85
N VAL A 231 -13.48 2.69 -14.00
CA VAL A 231 -14.40 1.60 -13.64
C VAL A 231 -15.53 2.09 -12.76
N SER A 232 -15.32 3.13 -11.94
CA SER A 232 -16.35 3.65 -11.03
C SER A 232 -17.48 4.39 -11.76
N ILE A 233 -17.17 5.03 -12.90
CA ILE A 233 -18.13 5.82 -13.69
C ILE A 233 -18.49 5.10 -15.01
N GLY A 234 -17.66 4.16 -15.45
CA GLY A 234 -17.82 3.47 -16.74
C GLY A 234 -17.44 4.35 -17.95
N LYS A 235 -16.70 5.44 -17.76
CA LYS A 235 -16.28 6.35 -18.82
C LYS A 235 -14.83 6.14 -19.23
N LEU A 236 -14.57 6.25 -20.53
CA LEU A 236 -13.21 6.29 -21.06
C LEU A 236 -12.62 7.67 -20.75
N VAL A 237 -11.55 7.70 -19.94
CA VAL A 237 -10.83 8.92 -19.56
C VAL A 237 -9.93 9.41 -20.68
N ALA A 238 -9.11 8.50 -21.21
CA ALA A 238 -8.17 8.83 -22.28
C ALA A 238 -7.94 7.63 -23.21
N ARG A 239 -7.66 7.92 -24.47
CA ARG A 239 -7.23 6.94 -25.48
C ARG A 239 -6.22 7.59 -26.40
N TYR A 240 -5.00 7.05 -26.43
CA TYR A 240 -3.91 7.57 -27.23
C TYR A 240 -3.29 6.47 -28.09
N ASN A 241 -2.70 6.87 -29.20
CA ASN A 241 -1.81 5.99 -29.95
C ASN A 241 -0.37 6.25 -29.50
N SER A 242 0.28 5.25 -28.97
CA SER A 242 1.67 5.35 -28.50
C SER A 242 2.70 5.39 -29.64
N HIS A 243 2.30 4.98 -30.85
CA HIS A 243 3.18 4.81 -32.01
C HIS A 243 4.36 3.83 -31.79
N LEU A 244 4.26 2.99 -30.77
CA LEU A 244 5.27 1.99 -30.42
C LEU A 244 5.03 0.63 -31.11
N GLY A 245 3.92 0.50 -31.87
CA GLY A 245 3.47 -0.78 -32.38
C GLY A 245 2.88 -1.67 -31.28
N ARG A 246 3.03 -2.98 -31.39
CA ARG A 246 2.42 -3.92 -30.44
C ARG A 246 2.96 -3.75 -29.04
N ILE A 247 2.08 -3.46 -28.09
CA ILE A 247 2.41 -3.35 -26.66
C ILE A 247 2.46 -4.76 -26.08
N SER A 248 3.67 -5.27 -25.82
CA SER A 248 3.91 -6.58 -25.23
C SER A 248 4.25 -6.51 -23.74
N VAL A 249 4.82 -5.38 -23.31
CA VAL A 249 5.27 -5.12 -21.94
C VAL A 249 4.60 -3.85 -21.42
N MET A 250 3.83 -3.99 -20.36
CA MET A 250 3.18 -2.89 -19.67
C MET A 250 3.12 -3.21 -18.19
N THR A 251 3.56 -2.30 -17.36
CA THR A 251 3.53 -2.39 -15.90
C THR A 251 3.18 -1.04 -15.31
N GLN A 252 2.50 -1.05 -14.17
CA GLN A 252 2.20 0.18 -13.44
C GLN A 252 3.28 0.46 -12.39
N ASN A 253 3.54 1.71 -12.13
CA ASN A 253 4.28 2.14 -10.96
C ASN A 253 3.31 2.32 -9.79
N PRO A 254 3.45 1.57 -8.68
CA PRO A 254 2.53 1.66 -7.55
C PRO A 254 2.53 3.02 -6.86
N SER A 255 3.64 3.77 -6.86
CA SER A 255 3.77 5.04 -6.14
C SER A 255 3.07 6.21 -6.82
N ASN A 256 3.10 6.29 -8.15
CA ASN A 256 2.58 7.42 -8.91
C ASN A 256 1.57 7.06 -9.99
N ALA A 257 1.19 5.78 -10.09
CA ALA A 257 0.23 5.23 -11.06
C ALA A 257 0.61 5.45 -12.54
N VAL A 258 1.85 5.82 -12.84
CA VAL A 258 2.37 5.97 -14.20
C VAL A 258 2.57 4.59 -14.82
N LEU A 259 2.19 4.44 -16.09
CA LEU A 259 2.39 3.20 -16.84
C LEU A 259 3.75 3.20 -17.55
N CYS A 260 4.55 2.19 -17.27
CA CYS A 260 5.79 1.93 -17.98
C CYS A 260 5.54 0.91 -19.11
N VAL A 261 5.86 1.31 -20.35
CA VAL A 261 5.67 0.51 -21.55
C VAL A 261 7.02 0.26 -22.21
N GLY A 262 7.34 -1.01 -22.42
CA GLY A 262 8.56 -1.43 -23.11
C GLY A 262 8.33 -1.64 -24.60
N ASP A 263 9.26 -1.12 -25.41
CA ASP A 263 9.23 -1.20 -26.88
C ASP A 263 10.17 -2.28 -27.43
N SER A 264 9.93 -2.65 -28.69
CA SER A 264 10.81 -3.54 -29.46
C SER A 264 12.18 -2.94 -29.78
N LYS A 265 12.36 -1.62 -29.66
CA LYS A 265 13.60 -0.89 -29.86
C LYS A 265 14.46 -0.73 -28.59
N GLY A 266 14.05 -1.35 -27.48
CA GLY A 266 14.79 -1.23 -26.23
C GLY A 266 14.48 0.02 -25.42
N ILE A 267 13.47 0.77 -25.79
CA ILE A 267 13.03 2.00 -25.12
C ILE A 267 11.93 1.66 -24.13
N VAL A 268 12.04 2.19 -22.90
CA VAL A 268 10.92 2.26 -21.95
C VAL A 268 10.34 3.66 -22.00
N SER A 269 9.04 3.76 -22.16
CA SER A 269 8.29 5.01 -22.14
C SER A 269 7.30 5.03 -20.99
N MET A 270 7.20 6.16 -20.33
CA MET A 270 6.31 6.38 -19.18
C MET A 270 5.11 7.20 -19.62
N TRP A 271 3.91 6.73 -19.29
CA TRP A 271 2.65 7.28 -19.78
C TRP A 271 1.67 7.60 -18.65
N SER A 272 0.96 8.70 -18.83
CA SER A 272 -0.13 9.18 -17.97
C SER A 272 -1.39 9.43 -18.82
N PRO A 273 -2.59 9.33 -18.26
CA PRO A 273 -3.83 9.67 -18.99
C PRO A 273 -3.94 11.15 -19.36
N ASN A 274 -3.13 12.02 -18.75
CA ASN A 274 -3.21 13.47 -18.93
C ASN A 274 -2.48 13.99 -20.16
N SER A 275 -1.54 13.22 -20.71
CA SER A 275 -0.69 13.66 -21.81
C SER A 275 -0.75 12.70 -22.99
N THR A 276 -0.93 13.25 -24.19
CA THR A 276 -0.85 12.50 -25.45
C THR A 276 0.58 12.09 -25.81
N LYS A 277 1.58 12.71 -25.17
CA LYS A 277 2.99 12.38 -25.30
C LYS A 277 3.47 11.63 -24.06
N PRO A 278 4.43 10.73 -24.18
CA PRO A 278 5.01 10.10 -23.01
C PRO A 278 5.69 11.14 -22.12
N LEU A 279 5.53 10.96 -20.78
CA LEU A 279 6.13 11.84 -19.78
C LEU A 279 7.66 11.74 -19.80
N ALA A 280 8.17 10.51 -19.98
CA ALA A 280 9.59 10.24 -20.12
C ALA A 280 9.83 9.10 -21.10
N LYS A 281 10.97 9.14 -21.79
CA LYS A 281 11.48 8.07 -22.65
C LYS A 281 12.93 7.78 -22.28
N MET A 282 13.23 6.52 -22.08
CA MET A 282 14.54 6.06 -21.67
C MET A 282 15.01 4.91 -22.55
N LEU A 283 16.21 5.03 -23.13
CA LEU A 283 16.86 3.91 -23.84
C LEU A 283 17.53 3.00 -22.81
N CYS A 284 16.88 1.88 -22.50
CA CYS A 284 17.37 0.90 -21.54
C CYS A 284 18.33 -0.11 -22.19
N HIS A 285 17.98 -0.58 -23.37
CA HIS A 285 18.69 -1.64 -24.06
C HIS A 285 18.82 -1.33 -25.56
N HIS A 286 19.69 -2.06 -26.24
CA HIS A 286 19.84 -1.94 -27.70
C HIS A 286 18.89 -2.83 -28.50
N GLN A 287 18.28 -3.79 -27.83
CA GLN A 287 17.32 -4.74 -28.43
C GLN A 287 15.98 -4.72 -27.70
N SER A 288 15.04 -5.52 -28.21
CA SER A 288 13.67 -5.58 -27.70
C SER A 288 13.58 -5.91 -26.22
N ILE A 289 12.77 -5.13 -25.50
CA ILE A 289 12.45 -5.38 -24.09
C ILE A 289 11.49 -6.57 -24.02
N MET A 290 11.88 -7.58 -23.24
CA MET A 290 11.06 -8.76 -23.01
C MET A 290 10.11 -8.60 -21.84
N THR A 291 10.57 -7.94 -20.79
CA THR A 291 9.78 -7.70 -19.58
C THR A 291 10.31 -6.52 -18.78
N CYS A 292 9.42 -5.91 -18.03
CA CYS A 292 9.70 -4.84 -17.10
C CYS A 292 8.98 -5.16 -15.78
N ALA A 293 9.63 -4.90 -14.66
CA ALA A 293 9.05 -5.01 -13.34
C ALA A 293 9.45 -3.80 -12.50
N ILE A 294 8.51 -3.31 -11.70
CA ILE A 294 8.72 -2.14 -10.84
C ILE A 294 8.66 -2.59 -9.39
N HIS A 295 9.57 -2.07 -8.59
CA HIS A 295 9.61 -2.32 -7.16
C HIS A 295 8.35 -1.77 -6.48
N PRO A 296 7.77 -2.41 -5.46
CA PRO A 296 6.55 -1.96 -4.78
C PRO A 296 6.60 -0.53 -4.24
N TYR A 297 7.77 -0.05 -3.80
CA TYR A 297 7.95 1.34 -3.40
C TYR A 297 8.03 2.33 -4.58
N GLY A 298 8.03 1.85 -5.82
CA GLY A 298 8.06 2.69 -7.02
C GLY A 298 9.39 3.40 -7.30
N THR A 299 10.46 3.04 -6.61
CA THR A 299 11.78 3.66 -6.74
C THR A 299 12.64 3.00 -7.81
N TYR A 300 12.64 1.68 -7.88
CA TYR A 300 13.45 0.90 -8.81
C TYR A 300 12.62 0.22 -9.89
N MET A 301 13.19 0.15 -11.07
CA MET A 301 12.64 -0.55 -12.23
C MET A 301 13.67 -1.52 -12.78
N ALA A 302 13.30 -2.79 -12.93
CA ALA A 302 14.09 -3.79 -13.62
C ALA A 302 13.60 -3.97 -15.05
N THR A 303 14.50 -4.01 -16.01
CA THR A 303 14.22 -4.25 -17.43
C THR A 303 15.06 -5.42 -17.94
N SER A 304 14.44 -6.31 -18.71
CA SER A 304 15.14 -7.43 -19.38
C SER A 304 15.02 -7.34 -20.87
N CYS A 305 16.08 -7.74 -21.54
CA CYS A 305 16.21 -7.72 -22.99
C CYS A 305 16.53 -9.12 -23.55
N ILE A 306 16.37 -9.28 -24.87
CA ILE A 306 16.74 -10.50 -25.61
C ILE A 306 18.23 -10.79 -25.53
N ASP A 307 19.08 -9.77 -25.37
CA ASP A 307 20.54 -9.89 -25.22
C ASP A 307 21.00 -10.51 -23.89
N LYS A 308 20.08 -11.13 -23.14
CA LYS A 308 20.31 -11.78 -21.83
C LYS A 308 20.74 -10.82 -20.73
N SER A 309 20.62 -9.52 -20.94
CA SER A 309 20.93 -8.52 -19.95
C SER A 309 19.71 -8.13 -19.14
N VAL A 310 19.89 -7.94 -17.84
CA VAL A 310 18.93 -7.34 -16.94
C VAL A 310 19.58 -6.11 -16.33
N LYS A 311 18.90 -4.99 -16.45
CA LYS A 311 19.36 -3.72 -15.89
C LYS A 311 18.34 -3.21 -14.87
N ILE A 312 18.84 -2.65 -13.80
CA ILE A 312 18.04 -2.04 -12.74
C ILE A 312 18.28 -0.53 -12.76
N TRP A 313 17.21 0.22 -12.75
CA TRP A 313 17.17 1.66 -12.90
C TRP A 313 16.52 2.31 -11.69
N ASP A 314 17.06 3.44 -11.23
CA ASP A 314 16.35 4.33 -10.32
C ASP A 314 15.45 5.27 -11.14
N ILE A 315 14.12 5.18 -10.92
CA ILE A 315 13.14 5.98 -11.66
C ILE A 315 13.28 7.48 -11.36
N ARG A 316 13.79 7.81 -10.18
CA ARG A 316 14.02 9.20 -9.76
C ARG A 316 15.25 9.82 -10.43
N GLN A 317 16.21 8.98 -10.83
CA GLN A 317 17.46 9.42 -11.42
C GLN A 317 17.80 8.58 -12.66
N LEU A 318 17.30 8.99 -13.81
CA LEU A 318 17.40 8.25 -15.08
C LEU A 318 18.75 8.45 -15.82
N THR A 319 19.84 8.72 -15.11
CA THR A 319 21.17 8.98 -15.72
C THR A 319 21.88 7.71 -16.20
N GLY A 320 21.62 6.59 -15.54
CA GLY A 320 22.25 5.30 -15.88
C GLY A 320 21.68 4.15 -15.04
N PRO A 321 21.98 2.89 -15.40
CA PRO A 321 21.56 1.73 -14.62
C PRO A 321 22.35 1.68 -13.30
N VAL A 322 21.64 1.39 -12.21
CA VAL A 322 22.23 1.19 -10.88
C VAL A 322 22.98 -0.14 -10.83
N SER A 323 22.40 -1.18 -11.42
CA SER A 323 22.99 -2.52 -11.48
C SER A 323 22.75 -3.15 -12.85
N HIS A 324 23.69 -3.98 -13.26
CA HIS A 324 23.66 -4.70 -14.53
C HIS A 324 24.02 -6.17 -14.32
N MET A 325 23.12 -7.06 -14.72
CA MET A 325 23.33 -8.51 -14.63
C MET A 325 23.31 -9.14 -16.02
N HIS A 326 24.23 -10.07 -16.27
CA HIS A 326 24.19 -10.96 -17.42
C HIS A 326 23.66 -12.33 -17.00
N LEU A 327 22.67 -12.81 -17.72
CA LEU A 327 22.01 -14.08 -17.48
C LEU A 327 22.49 -15.15 -18.50
N CYS A 328 22.29 -16.42 -18.15
CA CYS A 328 22.58 -17.53 -19.08
C CYS A 328 21.59 -17.55 -20.28
N SER A 329 20.33 -17.15 -20.06
CA SER A 329 19.30 -17.02 -21.08
C SER A 329 18.45 -15.78 -20.83
N PRO A 330 17.73 -15.25 -21.85
CA PRO A 330 16.92 -14.06 -21.68
C PRO A 330 15.78 -14.30 -20.68
N ALA A 331 15.52 -13.33 -19.80
CA ALA A 331 14.41 -13.40 -18.87
C ALA A 331 13.12 -12.96 -19.57
N HIS A 332 12.16 -13.88 -19.68
CA HIS A 332 10.87 -13.64 -20.35
C HIS A 332 9.85 -12.96 -19.45
N ARG A 333 9.91 -13.21 -18.15
CA ARG A 333 9.03 -12.61 -17.13
C ARG A 333 9.82 -12.27 -15.89
N MET A 334 9.43 -11.19 -15.26
CA MET A 334 10.00 -10.70 -14.00
C MET A 334 8.91 -10.26 -13.05
N SER A 335 9.17 -10.39 -11.77
CA SER A 335 8.30 -9.87 -10.71
C SER A 335 9.14 -9.48 -9.51
N TYR A 336 8.88 -8.32 -8.93
CA TYR A 336 9.38 -7.96 -7.61
C TYR A 336 8.48 -8.50 -6.51
N SER A 337 9.08 -8.89 -5.40
CA SER A 337 8.38 -9.17 -4.15
C SER A 337 8.19 -7.89 -3.34
N GLN A 338 7.35 -7.93 -2.30
CA GLN A 338 7.16 -6.78 -1.40
C GLN A 338 8.46 -6.34 -0.70
N ARG A 339 9.36 -7.29 -0.44
CA ARG A 339 10.66 -7.06 0.21
C ARG A 339 11.84 -6.89 -0.74
N GLY A 340 11.59 -6.65 -2.02
CA GLY A 340 12.62 -6.36 -3.00
C GLY A 340 13.33 -7.58 -3.59
N LEU A 341 12.86 -8.82 -3.34
CA LEU A 341 13.38 -9.97 -4.08
C LEU A 341 12.90 -9.89 -5.54
N LEU A 342 13.80 -10.17 -6.49
CA LEU A 342 13.50 -10.16 -7.91
C LEU A 342 13.46 -11.60 -8.45
N ALA A 343 12.29 -12.05 -8.89
CA ALA A 343 12.13 -13.33 -9.58
C ALA A 343 12.25 -13.14 -11.09
N LEU A 344 13.06 -13.99 -11.73
CA LEU A 344 13.32 -14.01 -13.16
C LEU A 344 12.96 -15.38 -13.73
N SER A 345 12.23 -15.43 -14.86
CA SER A 345 12.00 -16.67 -15.58
C SER A 345 12.91 -16.77 -16.80
N MET A 346 13.77 -17.77 -16.82
CA MET A 346 14.71 -18.07 -17.87
C MET A 346 14.36 -19.42 -18.53
N GLY A 347 13.46 -19.39 -19.53
CA GLY A 347 12.95 -20.60 -20.16
C GLY A 347 12.22 -21.51 -19.16
N ASN A 348 12.83 -22.62 -18.76
CA ASN A 348 12.27 -23.57 -17.78
C ASN A 348 12.86 -23.44 -16.37
N VAL A 349 13.71 -22.43 -16.14
CA VAL A 349 14.31 -22.15 -14.83
C VAL A 349 13.77 -20.83 -14.31
N VAL A 350 13.42 -20.80 -13.04
CA VAL A 350 13.08 -19.59 -12.29
C VAL A 350 14.14 -19.37 -11.24
N GLU A 351 14.75 -18.21 -11.27
CA GLU A 351 15.72 -17.77 -10.27
C GLU A 351 15.18 -16.55 -9.53
N VAL A 352 15.38 -16.55 -8.22
CA VAL A 352 15.08 -15.42 -7.35
C VAL A 352 16.39 -14.83 -6.91
N PHE A 353 16.52 -13.53 -7.05
CA PHE A 353 17.69 -12.75 -6.65
C PHE A 353 17.36 -11.88 -5.46
N ARG A 354 18.34 -11.74 -4.57
CA ARG A 354 18.31 -10.82 -3.43
C ARG A 354 19.33 -9.72 -3.63
N GLU A 355 18.92 -8.49 -3.40
CA GLU A 355 19.85 -7.37 -3.37
C GLU A 355 20.70 -7.41 -2.09
N THR A 356 22.01 -7.36 -2.25
CA THR A 356 22.96 -7.30 -1.15
C THR A 356 24.00 -6.25 -1.49
N SER A 357 23.93 -5.09 -0.81
CA SER A 357 24.90 -3.97 -0.98
C SER A 357 25.02 -3.48 -2.44
N GLY A 358 23.92 -3.44 -3.19
CA GLY A 358 23.87 -2.98 -4.59
C GLY A 358 24.11 -4.08 -5.64
N ASP A 359 24.55 -5.27 -5.22
CA ASP A 359 24.69 -6.43 -6.11
C ASP A 359 23.53 -7.42 -5.89
N PHE A 360 23.07 -8.02 -6.99
CA PHE A 360 22.03 -9.03 -6.96
C PHE A 360 22.65 -10.42 -6.90
N LYS A 361 22.49 -11.11 -5.78
CA LYS A 361 22.94 -12.49 -5.59
C LYS A 361 21.80 -13.47 -5.78
N PRO A 362 22.03 -14.63 -6.41
CA PRO A 362 21.03 -15.67 -6.54
C PRO A 362 20.65 -16.20 -5.15
N TYR A 363 19.34 -16.20 -4.87
CA TYR A 363 18.77 -16.59 -3.57
C TYR A 363 18.10 -17.96 -3.62
N LEU A 364 17.33 -18.23 -4.67
CA LEU A 364 16.63 -19.51 -4.84
C LEU A 364 16.55 -19.85 -6.32
N ARG A 365 16.73 -21.13 -6.65
CA ARG A 365 16.62 -21.65 -8.02
C ARG A 365 15.62 -22.79 -8.09
N HIS A 366 14.70 -22.72 -9.05
CA HIS A 366 13.73 -23.76 -9.28
C HIS A 366 13.63 -24.11 -10.76
N LYS A 367 13.66 -25.41 -11.08
CA LYS A 367 13.52 -25.92 -12.45
C LYS A 367 12.12 -26.51 -12.64
N THR A 368 11.41 -26.02 -13.63
CA THR A 368 10.09 -26.52 -14.06
C THR A 368 10.26 -27.55 -15.19
N ALA A 369 9.23 -28.34 -15.44
CA ALA A 369 9.23 -29.33 -16.53
C ALA A 369 9.15 -28.67 -17.92
N ARG A 370 8.47 -27.53 -18.02
CA ARG A 370 8.22 -26.80 -19.28
C ARG A 370 8.57 -25.31 -19.12
N ASN A 371 8.59 -24.61 -20.25
CA ASN A 371 8.86 -23.17 -20.25
C ASN A 371 7.83 -22.41 -19.44
N VAL A 372 8.30 -21.46 -18.68
CA VAL A 372 7.51 -20.62 -17.79
C VAL A 372 6.83 -19.50 -18.57
N GLY A 373 5.50 -19.40 -18.44
CA GLY A 373 4.69 -18.39 -19.12
C GLY A 373 4.53 -17.10 -18.32
N CYS A 374 4.32 -17.22 -17.00
CA CYS A 374 4.16 -16.08 -16.10
C CYS A 374 4.75 -16.40 -14.72
N VAL A 375 5.28 -15.35 -14.05
CA VAL A 375 5.83 -15.42 -12.70
C VAL A 375 5.34 -14.20 -11.94
N ARG A 376 4.75 -14.39 -10.75
CA ARG A 376 4.33 -13.31 -9.85
C ARG A 376 4.42 -13.73 -8.40
N PHE A 377 4.90 -12.83 -7.55
CA PHE A 377 4.82 -13.01 -6.10
C PHE A 377 3.40 -12.78 -5.61
N CYS A 378 3.02 -13.54 -4.59
CA CYS A 378 1.79 -13.30 -3.85
C CYS A 378 2.04 -12.19 -2.82
N PRO A 379 1.19 -11.18 -2.71
CA PRO A 379 1.29 -10.19 -1.63
C PRO A 379 1.00 -10.85 -0.27
N TYR A 380 1.72 -10.43 0.76
CA TYR A 380 1.57 -10.83 2.17
C TYR A 380 1.77 -12.33 2.48
N GLU A 381 2.24 -13.09 1.51
CA GLU A 381 2.51 -14.52 1.66
C GLU A 381 3.83 -14.87 0.97
N ASP A 382 4.64 -15.69 1.63
CA ASP A 382 5.96 -16.11 1.12
C ASP A 382 5.84 -17.11 -0.04
N VAL A 383 5.07 -16.72 -1.06
CA VAL A 383 4.70 -17.58 -2.18
C VAL A 383 5.02 -16.92 -3.51
N LEU A 384 5.64 -17.69 -4.40
CA LEU A 384 5.85 -17.36 -5.81
C LEU A 384 4.97 -18.26 -6.68
N GLY A 385 4.02 -17.67 -7.39
CA GLY A 385 3.26 -18.36 -8.41
C GLY A 385 4.06 -18.47 -9.72
N ILE A 386 4.00 -19.63 -10.33
CA ILE A 386 4.61 -19.92 -11.63
C ILE A 386 3.59 -20.63 -12.50
N SER A 387 3.36 -20.12 -13.70
CA SER A 387 2.56 -20.82 -14.69
C SER A 387 3.42 -21.30 -15.85
N THR A 388 3.10 -22.48 -16.34
CA THR A 388 3.67 -23.08 -17.55
C THR A 388 2.57 -23.29 -18.59
N ALA A 389 2.87 -24.03 -19.65
CA ALA A 389 1.85 -24.35 -20.65
C ALA A 389 0.73 -25.25 -20.08
N ASN A 390 1.03 -26.15 -19.15
CA ASN A 390 0.09 -27.18 -18.68
C ASN A 390 -0.08 -27.22 -17.17
N GLU A 391 0.60 -26.38 -16.41
CA GLU A 391 0.50 -26.38 -14.96
C GLU A 391 0.60 -24.97 -14.36
N PHE A 392 -0.04 -24.82 -13.22
CA PHE A 392 0.25 -23.75 -12.29
C PHE A 392 0.87 -24.35 -11.05
N SER A 393 2.01 -23.81 -10.60
CA SER A 393 2.69 -24.23 -9.39
C SER A 393 2.94 -23.06 -8.44
N SER A 394 2.68 -23.30 -7.18
CA SER A 394 2.92 -22.38 -6.08
C SER A 394 4.18 -22.83 -5.36
N LEU A 395 5.21 -21.97 -5.30
CA LEU A 395 6.50 -22.23 -4.66
C LEU A 395 6.63 -21.41 -3.40
N LEU A 396 7.30 -21.96 -2.40
CA LEU A 396 7.65 -21.24 -1.18
C LEU A 396 8.97 -20.51 -1.38
N VAL A 397 8.97 -19.20 -1.11
CA VAL A 397 10.14 -18.32 -1.14
C VAL A 397 10.20 -17.57 0.18
N PRO A 398 10.83 -18.13 1.23
CA PRO A 398 10.89 -17.48 2.54
C PRO A 398 11.46 -16.06 2.44
N GLY A 399 10.84 -15.12 3.14
CA GLY A 399 11.27 -13.74 3.17
C GLY A 399 10.90 -12.91 1.94
N SER A 400 9.97 -13.36 1.11
CA SER A 400 9.51 -12.60 -0.06
C SER A 400 8.43 -11.58 0.28
N ALA A 401 7.55 -11.89 1.22
CA ALA A 401 6.42 -11.05 1.57
C ALA A 401 6.64 -10.26 2.87
N GLU A 402 5.80 -9.26 3.10
CA GLU A 402 5.63 -8.65 4.40
C GLU A 402 4.72 -9.52 5.26
N ALA A 403 5.21 -9.93 6.43
CA ALA A 403 4.45 -10.77 7.34
C ALA A 403 3.22 -10.06 7.91
N ASN A 404 3.31 -8.74 8.07
CA ASN A 404 2.28 -7.92 8.69
C ASN A 404 1.55 -7.08 7.63
N TYR A 405 0.23 -7.11 7.66
CA TYR A 405 -0.62 -6.29 6.78
C TYR A 405 -1.40 -5.25 7.59
N ASP A 406 -1.68 -4.11 6.97
CA ASP A 406 -2.59 -3.11 7.54
C ASP A 406 -4.05 -3.55 7.31
N ALA A 407 -4.72 -3.95 8.39
CA ALA A 407 -6.10 -4.42 8.35
C ALA A 407 -7.11 -3.33 7.91
N HIS A 408 -6.75 -2.05 7.99
CA HIS A 408 -7.61 -0.94 7.55
C HIS A 408 -7.54 -0.70 6.04
N GLU A 409 -6.43 -1.05 5.42
CA GLU A 409 -6.22 -0.88 3.98
C GLU A 409 -6.39 -2.21 3.22
N ILE A 410 -5.72 -3.26 3.67
CA ILE A 410 -5.64 -4.53 2.96
C ILE A 410 -5.85 -5.67 3.97
N ASN A 411 -7.10 -6.07 4.17
CA ASN A 411 -7.44 -7.19 5.06
C ASN A 411 -7.90 -8.40 4.23
N PRO A 412 -7.14 -9.53 4.22
CA PRO A 412 -7.55 -10.75 3.51
C PRO A 412 -8.75 -11.46 4.14
N PHE A 413 -9.09 -11.16 5.40
CA PHE A 413 -10.16 -11.80 6.17
C PHE A 413 -11.37 -10.90 6.41
N GLN A 414 -11.64 -9.96 5.50
CA GLN A 414 -12.78 -9.04 5.60
C GLN A 414 -14.12 -9.77 5.65
N THR A 415 -15.00 -9.29 6.53
CA THR A 415 -16.41 -9.67 6.52
C THR A 415 -17.15 -8.95 5.38
N LYS A 416 -18.37 -9.40 5.05
CA LYS A 416 -19.18 -8.75 4.00
C LYS A 416 -19.50 -7.26 4.31
N THR A 417 -19.68 -6.92 5.58
CA THR A 417 -19.92 -5.54 6.02
C THR A 417 -18.66 -4.69 5.88
N GLN A 418 -17.54 -5.18 6.38
CA GLN A 418 -16.24 -4.50 6.25
C GLN A 418 -15.87 -4.27 4.79
N ARG A 419 -16.13 -5.22 3.90
CA ARG A 419 -15.87 -5.07 2.45
C ARG A 419 -16.68 -3.92 1.85
N ARG A 420 -17.99 -3.83 2.16
CA ARG A 420 -18.84 -2.73 1.69
C ARG A 420 -18.39 -1.38 2.22
N GLU A 421 -18.03 -1.31 3.50
CA GLU A 421 -17.49 -0.08 4.11
C GLU A 421 -16.14 0.31 3.48
N ALA A 422 -15.24 -0.65 3.24
CA ALA A 422 -13.96 -0.43 2.57
C ALA A 422 -14.16 0.06 1.12
N GLU A 423 -15.13 -0.49 0.39
CA GLU A 423 -15.46 -0.05 -0.98
C GLU A 423 -15.95 1.40 -0.99
N VAL A 424 -16.88 1.75 -0.10
CA VAL A 424 -17.37 3.14 0.02
C VAL A 424 -16.23 4.08 0.38
N LYS A 425 -15.37 3.69 1.33
CA LYS A 425 -14.19 4.48 1.72
C LYS A 425 -13.25 4.68 0.55
N ALA A 426 -12.92 3.62 -0.18
CA ALA A 426 -12.04 3.68 -1.34
C ALA A 426 -12.60 4.57 -2.47
N LEU A 427 -13.92 4.56 -2.67
CA LEU A 427 -14.58 5.45 -3.64
C LEU A 427 -14.56 6.92 -3.20
N LEU A 428 -14.70 7.20 -1.90
CA LEU A 428 -14.61 8.55 -1.35
C LEU A 428 -13.16 9.10 -1.39
N GLU A 429 -12.18 8.23 -1.20
CA GLU A 429 -10.75 8.55 -1.25
C GLU A 429 -10.15 8.43 -2.66
N LYS A 430 -10.96 8.24 -3.68
CA LYS A 430 -10.52 8.10 -5.07
C LYS A 430 -9.72 9.33 -5.52
N ILE A 431 -8.51 9.06 -6.02
CA ILE A 431 -7.64 10.09 -6.58
C ILE A 431 -8.02 10.34 -8.05
N GLN A 432 -8.14 11.60 -8.43
CA GLN A 432 -8.52 11.98 -9.79
C GLN A 432 -7.39 11.62 -10.80
N PRO A 433 -7.75 11.21 -12.03
CA PRO A 433 -6.75 10.84 -13.05
C PRO A 433 -5.78 11.98 -13.39
N GLU A 434 -6.22 13.23 -13.23
CA GLU A 434 -5.44 14.45 -13.51
C GLU A 434 -4.21 14.59 -12.62
N LEU A 435 -4.20 13.93 -11.45
CA LEU A 435 -3.11 13.95 -10.49
C LEU A 435 -2.01 12.91 -10.78
N ILE A 436 -2.14 12.13 -11.86
CA ILE A 436 -1.11 11.16 -12.24
C ILE A 436 0.06 11.89 -12.91
N THR A 437 1.15 12.07 -12.16
CA THR A 437 2.38 12.75 -12.58
C THR A 437 3.60 11.91 -12.23
N LEU A 438 4.78 12.27 -12.76
CA LEU A 438 6.03 11.57 -12.39
C LEU A 438 6.41 11.83 -10.93
N ASP A 439 6.28 13.08 -10.49
CA ASP A 439 6.55 13.50 -9.13
C ASP A 439 5.24 13.65 -8.36
N SER A 440 4.89 12.64 -7.60
CA SER A 440 3.71 12.65 -6.73
C SER A 440 3.97 13.35 -5.38
N THR A 441 5.22 13.69 -5.08
CA THR A 441 5.62 14.34 -3.82
C THR A 441 5.02 15.72 -3.65
N GLU A 442 4.85 16.48 -4.75
CA GLU A 442 4.19 17.79 -4.73
C GLU A 442 2.75 17.74 -4.21
N ILE A 443 2.05 16.62 -4.45
CA ILE A 443 0.65 16.41 -3.98
C ILE A 443 0.61 16.18 -2.48
N LEU A 444 1.68 15.59 -1.91
CA LEU A 444 1.79 15.27 -0.49
C LEU A 444 2.42 16.41 0.32
N GLU A 445 2.99 17.41 -0.34
CA GLU A 445 3.52 18.57 0.35
C GLU A 445 2.38 19.41 0.92
N VAL A 446 2.45 19.64 2.22
CA VAL A 446 1.53 20.57 2.88
C VAL A 446 1.88 21.96 2.38
N ASP A 447 0.94 22.63 1.71
CA ASP A 447 1.08 24.03 1.31
C ASP A 447 1.27 24.87 2.59
N VAL A 448 2.49 25.34 2.78
CA VAL A 448 2.84 26.24 3.86
C VAL A 448 2.64 27.66 3.37
N PRO A 449 1.46 28.26 3.62
CA PRO A 449 1.21 29.61 3.15
C PRO A 449 2.28 30.56 3.65
N THR A 450 2.76 31.42 2.77
CA THR A 450 3.80 32.40 3.10
C THR A 450 3.35 33.26 4.28
N TYR A 451 4.29 33.82 5.03
CA TYR A 451 3.98 34.69 6.16
C TYR A 451 3.04 35.85 5.77
N LYS A 452 3.17 36.36 4.53
CA LYS A 452 2.29 37.42 3.98
C LYS A 452 0.85 36.92 3.83
N GLU A 453 0.64 35.76 3.25
CA GLU A 453 -0.69 35.14 3.08
C GLU A 453 -1.35 34.80 4.42
N LYS A 454 -0.58 34.28 5.38
CA LYS A 454 -1.04 34.06 6.76
C LYS A 454 -1.49 35.36 7.43
N MET A 455 -0.76 36.44 7.20
CA MET A 455 -1.11 37.76 7.73
C MET A 455 -2.34 38.35 7.03
N GLU A 456 -2.49 38.15 5.73
CA GLU A 456 -3.65 38.61 4.98
C GLU A 456 -4.90 37.83 5.34
N SER A 457 -4.83 36.52 5.44
CA SER A 457 -5.96 35.68 5.89
C SER A 457 -6.40 36.06 7.32
N LYS A 458 -5.45 36.30 8.24
CA LYS A 458 -5.76 36.80 9.59
C LYS A 458 -6.34 38.21 9.59
N LYS A 459 -5.87 39.11 8.71
CA LYS A 459 -6.46 40.45 8.55
C LYS A 459 -7.91 40.35 8.06
N ASN A 460 -8.20 39.43 7.14
CA ASN A 460 -9.54 39.23 6.60
C ASN A 460 -10.48 38.62 7.64
N LEU A 461 -10.03 37.63 8.41
CA LEU A 461 -10.79 37.00 9.49
C LEU A 461 -11.11 37.95 10.65
N LEU A 462 -10.17 38.83 11.01
CA LEU A 462 -10.33 39.75 12.13
C LEU A 462 -11.09 41.03 11.75
N HIS A 463 -11.51 41.20 10.49
CA HIS A 463 -12.11 42.45 10.00
C HIS A 463 -11.35 43.73 10.40
N VAL A 464 -10.03 43.61 10.58
CA VAL A 464 -9.15 44.65 11.05
C VAL A 464 -8.63 45.45 9.86
N LYS A 465 -9.50 46.18 9.21
CA LYS A 465 -9.07 47.42 8.58
C LYS A 465 -9.13 48.47 9.66
N PRO A 466 -8.03 49.05 10.16
CA PRO A 466 -8.09 50.17 11.06
C PRO A 466 -8.77 51.31 10.30
N LYS A 467 -10.02 51.60 10.65
CA LYS A 467 -10.62 52.83 10.14
C LYS A 467 -9.78 53.97 10.70
N PRO A 468 -9.26 54.86 9.83
CA PRO A 468 -8.55 56.03 10.32
C PRO A 468 -9.49 56.78 11.26
N ILE A 469 -9.09 56.92 12.51
CA ILE A 469 -9.87 57.67 13.47
C ILE A 469 -9.51 59.11 13.23
N ASN A 470 -10.28 59.81 12.40
CA ASN A 470 -10.21 61.25 12.30
C ASN A 470 -10.90 61.82 13.56
N PHE A 471 -10.15 61.90 14.62
CA PHE A 471 -10.57 62.56 15.84
C PHE A 471 -10.19 64.04 15.75
N GLU A 472 -11.05 64.87 15.18
CA GLU A 472 -11.02 66.29 15.40
C GLU A 472 -11.71 66.57 16.73
N PRO A 473 -11.00 67.12 17.72
CA PRO A 473 -11.61 67.53 18.97
C PRO A 473 -12.57 68.69 18.64
N ARG A 474 -13.86 68.41 18.56
CA ARG A 474 -14.87 69.43 18.46
C ARG A 474 -14.73 70.37 19.64
N ARG A 475 -14.31 71.58 19.36
CA ARG A 475 -14.24 72.68 20.31
C ARG A 475 -15.52 72.77 21.16
N THR A 476 -15.34 72.92 22.39
CA THR A 476 -16.08 73.11 23.64
C THR A 476 -17.44 73.85 23.58
N LYS A 477 -18.23 73.76 22.56
CA LYS A 477 -19.59 74.31 22.55
C LYS A 477 -20.67 73.26 22.37
N ALA A 478 -20.64 72.23 23.20
CA ALA A 478 -21.81 71.40 23.40
C ALA A 478 -22.33 71.67 24.79
N LYS A 479 -23.24 72.62 24.91
CA LYS A 479 -24.10 72.81 26.08
C LYS A 479 -25.00 71.60 26.19
N GLY A 480 -24.57 70.59 26.93
CA GLY A 480 -25.38 69.43 27.31
C GLY A 480 -24.80 68.82 28.57
N LYS A 481 -25.51 68.86 29.66
CA LYS A 481 -25.16 68.35 30.99
C LYS A 481 -25.13 66.82 31.09
N GLY A 482 -24.91 66.05 30.02
CA GLY A 482 -24.91 64.60 30.06
C GLY A 482 -23.51 64.04 29.98
N GLY A 483 -22.93 63.61 31.09
CA GLY A 483 -21.63 62.91 31.14
C GLY A 483 -21.58 61.55 30.42
N THR A 484 -22.73 60.96 30.18
CA THR A 484 -22.85 59.62 29.53
C THR A 484 -22.36 59.54 28.10
N ALA A 485 -22.65 60.58 27.27
CA ALA A 485 -22.17 60.63 25.89
C ALA A 485 -20.63 60.77 25.77
N LYS A 486 -20.02 61.47 26.73
CA LYS A 486 -18.55 61.62 26.85
C LYS A 486 -17.92 60.29 27.28
N ILE A 487 -18.53 59.64 28.26
CA ILE A 487 -18.07 58.33 28.73
C ILE A 487 -18.15 57.26 27.63
N ILE A 488 -19.24 57.20 26.86
CA ILE A 488 -19.38 56.27 25.74
C ILE A 488 -18.33 56.51 24.64
N LYS A 489 -18.07 57.78 24.32
CA LYS A 489 -17.04 58.15 23.34
C LYS A 489 -15.63 57.76 23.85
N THR A 490 -15.32 58.04 25.09
CA THR A 490 -14.04 57.68 25.70
C THR A 490 -13.86 56.16 25.75
N LYS A 491 -14.89 55.40 26.13
CA LYS A 491 -14.85 53.95 26.09
C LYS A 491 -14.64 53.39 24.67
N LYS A 492 -15.26 54.00 23.63
CA LYS A 492 -15.03 53.60 22.25
C LYS A 492 -13.57 53.89 21.81
N ILE A 493 -13.02 55.04 22.16
CA ILE A 493 -11.65 55.40 21.82
C ILE A 493 -10.67 54.49 22.53
N LEU A 494 -10.84 54.25 23.82
CA LEU A 494 -9.99 53.33 24.61
C LEU A 494 -10.07 51.87 24.04
N LYS A 495 -11.26 51.42 23.68
CA LYS A 495 -11.43 50.10 23.08
C LYS A 495 -10.71 50.01 21.72
N GLU A 496 -10.67 51.09 20.94
CA GLU A 496 -9.99 51.13 19.65
C GLU A 496 -8.46 51.24 19.84
N LEU A 497 -7.97 51.99 20.81
CA LEU A 497 -6.55 52.05 21.16
C LEU A 497 -6.03 50.70 21.64
N ASN A 498 -6.70 50.08 22.59
CA ASN A 498 -6.34 48.73 23.07
C ASN A 498 -6.33 47.69 21.93
N ARG A 499 -7.26 47.83 20.98
CA ARG A 499 -7.29 46.98 19.80
C ARG A 499 -6.08 47.22 18.86
N ARG A 500 -5.63 48.45 18.70
CA ARG A 500 -4.44 48.80 17.94
C ARG A 500 -3.18 48.27 18.63
N GLU A 501 -3.03 48.51 19.90
CA GLU A 501 -1.92 47.98 20.71
C GLU A 501 -1.85 46.45 20.62
N MET A 502 -2.99 45.78 20.74
CA MET A 502 -3.06 44.33 20.60
C MET A 502 -2.65 43.84 19.19
N ILE A 503 -2.94 44.61 18.16
CA ILE A 503 -2.52 44.29 16.79
C ILE A 503 -1.02 44.57 16.60
N GLU A 504 -0.49 45.63 17.19
CA GLU A 504 0.92 45.95 17.14
C GLU A 504 1.76 44.92 17.91
N THR A 505 1.37 44.58 19.11
CA THR A 505 2.03 43.53 19.90
C THR A 505 1.97 42.17 19.18
N PHE A 506 0.85 41.85 18.57
CA PHE A 506 0.73 40.64 17.75
C PHE A 506 1.64 40.68 16.49
N ARG A 507 1.82 41.84 15.87
CA ARG A 507 2.75 42.02 14.75
C ARG A 507 4.20 41.92 15.20
N GLU A 508 4.54 42.45 16.37
CA GLU A 508 5.87 42.38 16.94
C GLU A 508 6.25 40.96 17.36
N THR A 509 5.38 40.25 18.04
CA THR A 509 5.60 38.84 18.43
C THR A 509 5.75 37.93 17.21
N HIS A 510 5.02 38.20 16.12
CA HIS A 510 5.21 37.44 14.88
C HIS A 510 6.41 37.87 14.04
N LYS A 511 6.96 39.08 14.24
CA LYS A 511 8.26 39.47 13.66
C LYS A 511 9.42 38.77 14.38
N GLU A 512 9.30 38.56 15.67
CA GLU A 512 10.32 37.85 16.46
C GLU A 512 10.38 36.34 16.16
N VAL A 513 9.23 35.73 15.76
CA VAL A 513 9.13 34.33 15.37
C VAL A 513 9.54 34.08 13.92
N ALA A 514 9.64 35.13 13.08
CA ALA A 514 10.25 34.96 11.77
C ALA A 514 11.74 34.61 11.99
N PRO A 515 12.22 33.45 11.48
CA PRO A 515 13.61 33.07 11.69
C PRO A 515 14.49 34.23 11.23
N LYS A 516 15.27 34.78 12.16
CA LYS A 516 16.35 35.69 11.82
C LYS A 516 17.13 34.97 10.74
N LYS A 517 17.16 35.52 9.53
CA LYS A 517 18.07 35.07 8.49
C LYS A 517 19.46 35.20 9.10
N THR A 518 19.90 34.14 9.73
CA THR A 518 21.31 33.99 10.06
C THR A 518 22.00 34.10 8.71
N GLU A 519 22.85 35.09 8.56
CA GLU A 519 23.85 35.16 7.50
C GLU A 519 24.67 33.87 7.61
N ASN A 520 24.14 32.81 7.02
CA ASN A 520 24.85 31.56 6.92
C ASN A 520 25.91 31.72 5.85
N GLN A 521 27.11 31.97 6.33
CA GLN A 521 28.33 31.62 5.65
C GLN A 521 28.12 30.31 4.89
N ASN A 522 28.45 30.30 3.62
CA ASN A 522 28.55 29.23 2.66
C ASN A 522 28.67 27.81 3.27
N LYS A 523 27.58 27.29 3.79
CA LYS A 523 27.45 25.87 4.03
C LYS A 523 26.88 25.26 2.76
N ASP A 524 27.72 24.48 2.10
CA ASP A 524 27.29 23.72 0.93
C ASP A 524 26.37 22.58 1.40
N TYR A 525 25.06 22.72 1.13
CA TYR A 525 24.06 21.73 1.49
C TYR A 525 23.84 20.69 0.38
N GLY A 526 24.80 20.57 -0.56
CA GLY A 526 24.74 19.61 -1.65
C GLY A 526 23.48 19.77 -2.50
N VAL A 527 22.69 18.73 -2.62
CA VAL A 527 21.48 18.72 -3.46
C VAL A 527 20.43 19.75 -3.02
N LEU A 528 20.43 20.19 -1.76
CA LEU A 528 19.49 21.16 -1.21
C LEU A 528 19.80 22.62 -1.59
N ASN A 529 20.95 22.90 -2.19
CA ASN A 529 21.30 24.26 -2.64
C ASN A 529 20.35 24.82 -3.71
N ARG A 530 19.69 23.96 -4.46
CA ARG A 530 18.71 24.39 -5.49
C ARG A 530 17.42 24.97 -4.90
N PHE A 531 17.14 24.73 -3.60
CA PHE A 531 15.98 25.27 -2.91
C PHE A 531 16.28 26.58 -2.17
N LEU A 532 17.52 27.01 -2.14
CA LEU A 532 17.91 28.31 -1.62
C LEU A 532 17.56 29.36 -2.67
N SER A 533 16.67 30.30 -2.32
CA SER A 533 16.30 31.42 -3.19
C SER A 533 17.56 32.19 -3.60
N LYS A 534 17.89 32.18 -4.90
CA LYS A 534 18.88 33.10 -5.44
C LYS A 534 18.38 34.53 -5.19
N LYS A 535 19.19 35.34 -4.48
CA LYS A 535 18.95 36.77 -4.37
C LYS A 535 19.17 37.43 -5.70
#